data_2df4b334af129849894d26ff8c519d18
#
_entry.id   2df4b334af129849894d26ff8c519d18
#
_cell.length_a   1.000
_cell.length_b   1.000
_cell.length_c   1.000
_cell.angle_alpha   90.00
_cell.angle_beta   90.00
_cell.angle_gamma   90.00
#
_symmetry.space_group_name_H-M   'P 1'
#
loop_
_entity.id
_entity.type
_entity.pdbx_description
1 polymer ?
#
loop_
_entity_poly.entity_id
_entity_poly.type
_entity_poly.pdbx_seq_one_letter_code
_entity_poly.pdbx_strand_id
1 'polypeptide(L)'
;MMSSKSLKSVRQRMTFFFYCSLLLSVFFLIQIRYTLSLSFTHWSATQYTLLFLLFSFIVICCLKYYSYYRDLKSDCQFIDLEEKKLKLKKNAIRQQVASMNPYDFGELVADLFRMKGFKRIFLTPRMNKHFYDIEMYLDDQKVLVSCLLNALDYPVPQSYLDRLHLMMRNNQIDQGVFVTLGHFSDDCYLFSEDKPIHLINGEQLIDTLIESSNL
;
A
#
# COMPACT_ATOMS: atom_id res chain seq x y z
N MET A 1 11.97 -3.10 -1.69
CA MET A 1 11.08 -1.94 -1.55
C MET A 1 11.44 -1.22 -0.26
N MET A 2 12.06 -0.03 -0.31
CA MET A 2 12.47 0.69 0.91
C MET A 2 11.23 1.35 1.53
N SER A 3 10.94 1.02 2.79
CA SER A 3 9.84 1.61 3.56
C SER A 3 10.03 3.14 3.71
N SER A 4 8.94 3.92 3.71
CA SER A 4 8.96 5.38 3.94
C SER A 4 9.69 5.78 5.24
N LYS A 5 9.71 4.88 6.24
CA LYS A 5 10.49 5.03 7.48
C LYS A 5 12.00 4.97 7.24
N SER A 6 12.48 4.16 6.29
CA SER A 6 13.90 4.05 5.95
C SER A 6 14.38 5.31 5.23
N LEU A 7 13.58 5.89 4.36
CA LEU A 7 13.85 7.16 3.68
C LEU A 7 13.96 8.35 4.66
N LYS A 8 13.08 8.41 5.68
CA LYS A 8 13.17 9.42 6.73
C LYS A 8 14.46 9.30 7.55
N SER A 9 14.87 8.07 7.90
CA SER A 9 16.10 7.84 8.68
C SER A 9 17.35 8.20 7.90
N VAL A 10 17.40 7.91 6.60
CA VAL A 10 18.52 8.28 5.71
C VAL A 10 18.59 9.80 5.55
N ARG A 11 17.45 10.48 5.37
CA ARG A 11 17.37 11.93 5.31
C ARG A 11 17.88 12.58 6.60
N GLN A 12 17.51 12.04 7.75
CA GLN A 12 17.91 12.57 9.06
C GLN A 12 19.41 12.38 9.32
N ARG A 13 20.02 11.26 8.91
CA ARG A 13 21.47 11.03 8.98
C ARG A 13 22.24 11.99 8.08
N MET A 14 21.74 12.26 6.88
CA MET A 14 22.41 13.16 5.94
C MET A 14 22.34 14.62 6.37
N THR A 15 21.23 15.11 6.89
CA THR A 15 21.17 16.45 7.49
C THR A 15 22.13 16.57 8.66
N PHE A 16 22.27 15.54 9.47
CA PHE A 16 23.26 15.50 10.55
C PHE A 16 24.71 15.61 10.02
N PHE A 17 25.09 14.83 9.02
CA PHE A 17 26.43 14.91 8.40
C PHE A 17 26.68 16.28 7.75
N PHE A 18 25.67 16.89 7.13
CA PHE A 18 25.78 18.23 6.57
C PHE A 18 26.05 19.28 7.65
N TYR A 19 25.32 19.25 8.76
CA TYR A 19 25.51 20.14 9.90
C TYR A 19 26.88 19.92 10.56
N CYS A 20 27.33 18.68 10.70
CA CYS A 20 28.67 18.37 11.22
C CYS A 20 29.79 18.90 10.31
N SER A 21 29.62 18.76 8.98
CA SER A 21 30.57 19.31 8.00
C SER A 21 30.58 20.84 8.03
N LEU A 22 29.42 21.48 8.19
CA LEU A 22 29.31 22.95 8.30
C LEU A 22 29.94 23.46 9.61
N LEU A 23 29.71 22.78 10.73
CA LEU A 23 30.35 23.12 12.04
C LEU A 23 31.84 22.95 12.00
N LEU A 24 32.33 21.87 11.36
CA LEU A 24 33.80 21.68 11.17
C LEU A 24 34.41 22.78 10.32
N SER A 25 33.75 23.22 9.25
CA SER A 25 34.24 24.33 8.40
C SER A 25 34.24 25.65 9.13
N VAL A 26 33.21 25.94 9.94
CA VAL A 26 33.16 27.15 10.79
C VAL A 26 34.26 27.13 11.87
N PHE A 27 34.43 25.97 12.53
CA PHE A 27 35.52 25.80 13.52
C PHE A 27 36.91 26.04 12.90
N PHE A 28 37.11 25.54 11.68
CA PHE A 28 38.38 25.74 10.95
C PHE A 28 38.57 27.20 10.54
N LEU A 29 37.51 27.91 10.15
CA LEU A 29 37.54 29.35 9.85
C LEU A 29 37.91 30.18 11.11
N ILE A 30 37.37 29.79 12.27
CA ILE A 30 37.70 30.43 13.56
C ILE A 30 39.19 30.19 13.91
N GLN A 31 39.68 28.96 13.71
CA GLN A 31 41.11 28.65 13.93
C GLN A 31 42.01 29.44 12.96
N ILE A 32 41.62 29.56 11.69
CA ILE A 32 42.34 30.39 10.71
C ILE A 32 42.35 31.85 11.15
N ARG A 33 41.22 32.38 11.64
CA ARG A 33 41.14 33.77 12.14
C ARG A 33 42.00 33.98 13.37
N TYR A 34 42.10 33.00 14.26
CA TYR A 34 42.96 33.07 15.45
C TYR A 34 44.47 33.06 15.10
N THR A 35 44.89 32.26 14.12
CA THR A 35 46.25 32.26 13.59
C THR A 35 46.57 33.48 12.73
N LEU A 36 45.55 34.12 12.10
CA LEU A 36 45.67 35.34 11.30
C LEU A 36 45.81 36.62 12.11
N SER A 37 45.48 36.61 13.42
CA SER A 37 45.69 37.78 14.30
C SER A 37 47.18 38.08 14.54
N LEU A 38 48.04 37.17 14.13
CA LEU A 38 49.51 37.33 14.15
C LEU A 38 50.00 37.59 12.72
N SER A 39 50.02 38.88 12.33
CA SER A 39 50.70 39.50 11.17
C SER A 39 50.38 38.97 9.77
N PHE A 40 49.65 39.79 9.01
CA PHE A 40 49.25 39.59 7.60
C PHE A 40 50.42 39.62 6.59
N THR A 41 51.66 39.82 7.02
CA THR A 41 52.80 40.18 6.15
C THR A 41 53.65 38.99 5.72
N HIS A 42 53.49 37.77 6.24
CA HIS A 42 54.32 36.60 5.89
C HIS A 42 53.60 35.31 5.70
N TRP A 43 52.59 35.28 4.81
CA TRP A 43 51.98 34.01 4.42
C TRP A 43 52.88 33.26 3.44
N SER A 44 53.29 32.05 3.80
CA SER A 44 54.04 31.18 2.92
C SER A 44 53.10 30.58 1.83
N ALA A 45 53.66 30.32 0.66
CA ALA A 45 52.93 29.67 -0.45
C ALA A 45 52.19 28.39 0.00
N THR A 46 52.71 27.69 1.00
CA THR A 46 52.12 26.48 1.58
C THR A 46 50.77 26.74 2.26
N GLN A 47 50.53 27.90 2.85
CA GLN A 47 49.27 28.25 3.50
C GLN A 47 48.14 28.52 2.48
N TYR A 48 48.45 29.16 1.35
CA TYR A 48 47.51 29.38 0.27
C TYR A 48 47.11 28.06 -0.42
N THR A 49 48.04 27.11 -0.62
CA THR A 49 47.75 25.81 -1.20
C THR A 49 46.82 24.99 -0.28
N LEU A 50 47.01 25.07 1.04
CA LEU A 50 46.17 24.37 2.01
C LEU A 50 44.75 24.94 2.03
N LEU A 51 44.58 26.24 1.93
CA LEU A 51 43.29 26.91 1.87
C LEU A 51 42.53 26.59 0.57
N PHE A 52 43.27 26.52 -0.55
CA PHE A 52 42.69 26.11 -1.84
C PHE A 52 42.21 24.65 -1.82
N LEU A 53 42.99 23.73 -1.22
CA LEU A 53 42.59 22.32 -1.06
C LEU A 53 41.35 22.18 -0.18
N LEU A 54 41.23 22.92 0.91
CA LEU A 54 40.03 22.93 1.75
C LEU A 54 38.83 23.46 1.01
N PHE A 55 38.95 24.54 0.26
CA PHE A 55 37.89 25.11 -0.53
C PHE A 55 37.41 24.10 -1.61
N SER A 56 38.34 23.47 -2.34
CA SER A 56 38.02 22.45 -3.33
C SER A 56 37.28 21.24 -2.72
N PHE A 57 37.70 20.81 -1.53
CA PHE A 57 37.05 19.72 -0.80
C PHE A 57 35.61 20.08 -0.42
N ILE A 58 35.35 21.29 0.08
CA ILE A 58 34.00 21.77 0.42
C ILE A 58 33.11 21.80 -0.83
N VAL A 59 33.63 22.31 -1.95
CA VAL A 59 32.89 22.34 -3.23
C VAL A 59 32.51 20.92 -3.69
N ILE A 60 33.44 19.97 -3.63
CA ILE A 60 33.20 18.57 -3.98
C ILE A 60 32.12 17.96 -3.07
N CYS A 61 32.18 18.19 -1.77
CA CYS A 61 31.19 17.74 -0.81
C CYS A 61 29.81 18.34 -1.10
N CYS A 62 29.71 19.62 -1.44
CA CYS A 62 28.48 20.31 -1.81
C CYS A 62 27.90 19.74 -3.10
N LEU A 63 28.70 19.49 -4.12
CA LEU A 63 28.28 18.90 -5.39
C LEU A 63 27.76 17.46 -5.21
N LYS A 64 28.45 16.65 -4.41
CA LYS A 64 28.02 15.30 -4.04
C LYS A 64 26.70 15.32 -3.28
N TYR A 65 26.56 16.23 -2.31
CA TYR A 65 25.31 16.40 -1.57
C TYR A 65 24.14 16.82 -2.48
N TYR A 66 24.38 17.77 -3.39
CA TYR A 66 23.36 18.23 -4.34
C TYR A 66 22.92 17.10 -5.30
N SER A 67 23.87 16.34 -5.84
CA SER A 67 23.57 15.18 -6.69
C SER A 67 22.70 14.17 -5.95
N TYR A 68 23.08 13.80 -4.74
CA TYR A 68 22.33 12.85 -3.93
C TYR A 68 20.92 13.38 -3.55
N TYR A 69 20.79 14.67 -3.23
CA TYR A 69 19.50 15.30 -2.94
C TYR A 69 18.57 15.27 -4.15
N ARG A 70 19.11 15.51 -5.34
CA ARG A 70 18.37 15.45 -6.60
C ARG A 70 17.85 14.03 -6.86
N ASP A 71 18.69 13.02 -6.66
CA ASP A 71 18.33 11.62 -6.89
C ASP A 71 17.22 11.17 -5.91
N LEU A 72 17.34 11.51 -4.62
CA LEU A 72 16.31 11.28 -3.62
C LEU A 72 14.97 11.96 -3.96
N LYS A 73 15.00 13.17 -4.48
CA LYS A 73 13.79 13.89 -4.88
C LYS A 73 13.12 13.22 -6.07
N SER A 74 13.89 12.73 -7.05
CA SER A 74 13.33 12.00 -8.20
C SER A 74 12.69 10.68 -7.77
N ASP A 75 13.32 9.93 -6.86
CA ASP A 75 12.77 8.68 -6.34
C ASP A 75 11.45 8.90 -5.57
N CYS A 76 11.37 9.95 -4.75
CA CYS A 76 10.13 10.31 -4.07
C CYS A 76 9.01 10.68 -5.04
N GLN A 77 9.32 11.43 -6.11
CA GLN A 77 8.32 11.77 -7.13
C GLN A 77 7.85 10.54 -7.92
N PHE A 78 8.75 9.61 -8.18
CA PHE A 78 8.40 8.36 -8.86
C PHE A 78 7.45 7.52 -8.01
N ILE A 79 7.72 7.34 -6.71
CA ILE A 79 6.85 6.62 -5.78
C ILE A 79 5.47 7.27 -5.69
N ASP A 80 5.39 8.59 -5.56
CA ASP A 80 4.12 9.32 -5.54
C ASP A 80 3.31 9.12 -6.83
N LEU A 81 3.99 9.07 -7.98
CA LEU A 81 3.35 8.84 -9.27
C LEU A 81 2.79 7.42 -9.38
N GLU A 82 3.55 6.42 -8.93
CA GLU A 82 3.11 5.01 -8.90
C GLU A 82 1.91 4.82 -7.97
N GLU A 83 1.92 5.41 -6.77
CA GLU A 83 0.78 5.38 -5.87
C GLU A 83 -0.48 6.03 -6.48
N LYS A 84 -0.32 7.16 -7.17
CA LYS A 84 -1.43 7.83 -7.88
C LYS A 84 -1.98 6.96 -9.01
N LYS A 85 -1.11 6.35 -9.82
CA LYS A 85 -1.54 5.43 -10.87
C LYS A 85 -2.31 4.24 -10.31
N LEU A 86 -1.82 3.63 -9.22
CA LEU A 86 -2.50 2.52 -8.56
C LEU A 86 -3.87 2.93 -8.02
N LYS A 87 -3.99 4.10 -7.37
CA LYS A 87 -5.28 4.63 -6.90
C LYS A 87 -6.26 4.86 -8.05
N LEU A 88 -5.80 5.42 -9.17
CA LEU A 88 -6.64 5.61 -10.35
C LEU A 88 -7.09 4.27 -10.94
N LYS A 89 -6.20 3.28 -11.02
CA LYS A 89 -6.55 1.93 -11.49
C LYS A 89 -7.59 1.29 -10.56
N LYS A 90 -7.41 1.35 -9.24
CA LYS A 90 -8.37 0.85 -8.25
C LYS A 90 -9.74 1.51 -8.39
N ASN A 91 -9.77 2.83 -8.53
CA ASN A 91 -11.04 3.56 -8.68
C ASN A 91 -11.76 3.22 -9.99
N ALA A 92 -11.03 3.09 -11.10
CA ALA A 92 -11.61 2.70 -12.38
C ALA A 92 -12.25 1.30 -12.32
N ILE A 93 -11.54 0.31 -11.75
CA ILE A 93 -12.07 -1.05 -11.56
C ILE A 93 -13.29 -1.02 -10.63
N ARG A 94 -13.22 -0.26 -9.53
CA ARG A 94 -14.34 -0.13 -8.59
C ARG A 94 -15.59 0.44 -9.27
N GLN A 95 -15.45 1.48 -10.10
CA GLN A 95 -16.56 2.04 -10.85
C GLN A 95 -17.12 1.06 -11.88
N GLN A 96 -16.25 0.33 -12.56
CA GLN A 96 -16.67 -0.70 -13.52
C GLN A 96 -17.48 -1.79 -12.82
N VAL A 97 -17.01 -2.32 -11.69
CA VAL A 97 -17.72 -3.33 -10.91
C VAL A 97 -19.02 -2.77 -10.33
N ALA A 98 -19.04 -1.53 -9.84
CA ALA A 98 -20.26 -0.89 -9.33
C ALA A 98 -21.36 -0.70 -10.38
N SER A 99 -20.99 -0.61 -11.66
CA SER A 99 -21.94 -0.49 -12.78
C SER A 99 -22.50 -1.83 -13.28
N MET A 100 -22.00 -2.96 -12.77
CA MET A 100 -22.47 -4.30 -13.12
C MET A 100 -23.84 -4.57 -12.55
N ASN A 101 -24.58 -5.47 -13.18
CA ASN A 101 -25.76 -6.03 -12.53
C ASN A 101 -25.33 -7.09 -11.49
N PRO A 102 -26.17 -7.40 -10.52
CA PRO A 102 -25.81 -8.35 -9.47
C PRO A 102 -25.50 -9.77 -9.94
N TYR A 103 -25.97 -10.19 -11.13
CA TYR A 103 -25.65 -11.51 -11.70
C TYR A 103 -24.21 -11.50 -12.24
N ASP A 104 -23.84 -10.49 -13.02
CA ASP A 104 -22.50 -10.32 -13.56
C ASP A 104 -21.45 -10.16 -12.44
N PHE A 105 -21.85 -9.52 -11.34
CA PHE A 105 -21.01 -9.43 -10.15
C PHE A 105 -20.77 -10.82 -9.52
N GLY A 106 -21.80 -11.65 -9.43
CA GLY A 106 -21.65 -13.04 -8.97
C GLY A 106 -20.76 -13.86 -9.89
N GLU A 107 -20.87 -13.68 -11.21
CA GLU A 107 -20.02 -14.34 -12.20
C GLU A 107 -18.56 -13.91 -12.09
N LEU A 108 -18.30 -12.60 -11.93
CA LEU A 108 -16.96 -12.06 -11.67
C LEU A 108 -16.32 -12.67 -10.42
N VAL A 109 -17.09 -12.79 -9.34
CA VAL A 109 -16.62 -13.40 -8.09
C VAL A 109 -16.34 -14.90 -8.30
N ALA A 110 -17.21 -15.60 -9.04
CA ALA A 110 -16.99 -17.01 -9.37
C ALA A 110 -15.71 -17.23 -10.19
N ASP A 111 -15.44 -16.37 -11.17
CA ASP A 111 -14.20 -16.42 -11.96
C ASP A 111 -12.96 -16.17 -11.10
N LEU A 112 -13.05 -15.24 -10.18
CA LEU A 112 -11.98 -14.97 -9.22
C LEU A 112 -11.65 -16.19 -8.35
N PHE A 113 -12.66 -16.92 -7.88
CA PHE A 113 -12.46 -18.15 -7.12
C PHE A 113 -11.92 -19.29 -8.00
N ARG A 114 -12.31 -19.38 -9.30
CA ARG A 114 -11.70 -20.32 -10.25
C ARG A 114 -10.19 -20.09 -10.38
N MET A 115 -9.77 -18.83 -10.51
CA MET A 115 -8.35 -18.48 -10.57
C MET A 115 -7.61 -18.82 -9.27
N LYS A 116 -8.26 -18.76 -8.12
CA LYS A 116 -7.71 -19.18 -6.82
C LYS A 116 -7.68 -20.71 -6.60
N GLY A 117 -8.12 -21.51 -7.57
CA GLY A 117 -8.05 -22.96 -7.53
C GLY A 117 -9.29 -23.68 -6.98
N PHE A 118 -10.37 -22.94 -6.66
CA PHE A 118 -11.64 -23.58 -6.29
C PHE A 118 -12.24 -24.33 -7.47
N LYS A 119 -12.84 -25.48 -7.19
CA LYS A 119 -13.40 -26.36 -8.22
C LYS A 119 -14.91 -26.45 -8.08
N ARG A 120 -15.56 -26.96 -9.14
CA ARG A 120 -17.00 -27.21 -9.11
C ARG A 120 -17.81 -26.00 -8.60
N ILE A 121 -17.62 -24.84 -9.27
CA ILE A 121 -18.27 -23.58 -8.93
C ILE A 121 -19.61 -23.51 -9.69
N PHE A 122 -20.71 -23.39 -8.95
CA PHE A 122 -22.06 -23.30 -9.48
C PHE A 122 -22.70 -21.98 -9.04
N LEU A 123 -23.15 -21.19 -10.01
CA LEU A 123 -23.97 -20.01 -9.75
C LEU A 123 -25.42 -20.47 -9.47
N THR A 124 -25.98 -19.99 -8.38
CA THR A 124 -27.33 -20.32 -7.97
C THR A 124 -28.32 -19.38 -8.66
N PRO A 125 -29.34 -19.90 -9.41
CA PRO A 125 -30.34 -19.04 -10.01
C PRO A 125 -31.10 -18.25 -8.93
N ARG A 126 -31.23 -16.95 -9.07
CA ARG A 126 -31.91 -16.04 -8.11
C ARG A 126 -33.41 -16.34 -7.92
N MET A 127 -34.03 -17.13 -8.80
CA MET A 127 -35.42 -17.52 -8.68
C MET A 127 -35.74 -18.44 -7.49
N ASN A 128 -34.72 -19.04 -6.87
CA ASN A 128 -34.92 -20.10 -5.88
C ASN A 128 -34.80 -19.65 -4.41
N LYS A 129 -35.16 -18.42 -4.04
CA LYS A 129 -35.19 -17.96 -2.61
C LYS A 129 -33.95 -18.31 -1.78
N HIS A 130 -32.82 -18.66 -2.41
CA HIS A 130 -31.58 -18.94 -1.73
C HIS A 130 -30.92 -17.62 -1.35
N PHE A 131 -30.34 -17.57 -0.15
CA PHE A 131 -29.62 -16.40 0.36
C PHE A 131 -28.10 -16.50 0.09
N TYR A 132 -27.71 -17.34 -0.85
CA TYR A 132 -26.35 -17.43 -1.38
C TYR A 132 -26.40 -17.43 -2.91
N ASP A 133 -25.31 -16.96 -3.51
CA ASP A 133 -25.24 -16.76 -4.95
C ASP A 133 -24.35 -17.81 -5.64
N ILE A 134 -23.39 -18.40 -4.92
CA ILE A 134 -22.43 -19.37 -5.45
C ILE A 134 -22.26 -20.53 -4.49
N GLU A 135 -22.25 -21.74 -5.05
CA GLU A 135 -21.74 -22.94 -4.40
C GLU A 135 -20.41 -23.32 -5.01
N MET A 136 -19.40 -23.56 -4.17
CA MET A 136 -18.10 -24.01 -4.65
C MET A 136 -17.51 -25.09 -3.73
N TYR A 137 -16.46 -25.75 -4.20
CA TYR A 137 -15.77 -26.79 -3.45
C TYR A 137 -14.28 -26.50 -3.36
N LEU A 138 -13.75 -26.61 -2.14
CA LEU A 138 -12.34 -26.58 -1.84
C LEU A 138 -11.98 -27.91 -1.16
N ASP A 139 -11.08 -28.70 -1.74
CA ASP A 139 -10.66 -30.01 -1.21
C ASP A 139 -11.83 -30.91 -0.78
N ASP A 140 -12.87 -30.97 -1.65
CA ASP A 140 -14.14 -31.67 -1.46
C ASP A 140 -15.07 -31.11 -0.36
N GLN A 141 -14.66 -30.05 0.34
CA GLN A 141 -15.55 -29.33 1.26
C GLN A 141 -16.40 -28.32 0.50
N LYS A 142 -17.70 -28.34 0.75
CA LYS A 142 -18.64 -27.39 0.16
C LYS A 142 -18.57 -26.06 0.87
N VAL A 143 -18.53 -24.97 0.10
CA VAL A 143 -18.50 -23.59 0.59
C VAL A 143 -19.65 -22.81 -0.04
N LEU A 144 -20.38 -22.05 0.74
CA LEU A 144 -21.41 -21.11 0.24
C LEU A 144 -20.83 -19.71 0.16
N VAL A 145 -21.13 -19.03 -0.96
CA VAL A 145 -20.74 -17.63 -1.14
C VAL A 145 -21.98 -16.78 -1.34
N SER A 146 -22.09 -15.70 -0.59
CA SER A 146 -23.06 -14.65 -0.80
C SER A 146 -22.38 -13.41 -1.36
N CYS A 147 -22.94 -12.85 -2.43
CA CYS A 147 -22.41 -11.70 -3.13
C CYS A 147 -23.40 -10.53 -3.01
N LEU A 148 -22.96 -9.41 -2.46
CA LEU A 148 -23.76 -8.21 -2.33
C LEU A 148 -23.11 -7.03 -3.04
N LEU A 149 -23.70 -6.65 -4.17
CA LEU A 149 -23.36 -5.41 -4.86
C LEU A 149 -24.26 -4.29 -4.28
N ASN A 150 -23.79 -3.63 -3.22
CA ASN A 150 -24.48 -2.51 -2.59
C ASN A 150 -23.79 -1.16 -2.89
N ALA A 151 -24.48 -0.07 -2.55
CA ALA A 151 -23.89 1.24 -2.63
C ALA A 151 -22.67 1.36 -1.71
N LEU A 152 -21.61 1.97 -2.22
CA LEU A 152 -20.30 2.06 -1.56
C LEU A 152 -20.34 2.77 -0.19
N ASP A 153 -21.34 3.63 0.00
CA ASP A 153 -21.44 4.51 1.18
C ASP A 153 -22.16 3.85 2.37
N TYR A 154 -22.81 2.70 2.15
CA TYR A 154 -23.58 2.03 3.21
C TYR A 154 -22.90 0.73 3.64
N PRO A 155 -22.61 0.57 4.95
CA PRO A 155 -22.06 -0.67 5.47
C PRO A 155 -23.06 -1.81 5.34
N VAL A 156 -22.58 -3.01 5.06
CA VAL A 156 -23.40 -4.23 5.09
C VAL A 156 -23.80 -4.52 6.52
N PRO A 157 -25.09 -4.60 6.85
CA PRO A 157 -25.53 -4.91 8.20
C PRO A 157 -25.42 -6.42 8.49
N GLN A 158 -25.24 -6.78 9.76
CA GLN A 158 -25.09 -8.15 10.24
C GLN A 158 -26.20 -9.10 9.77
N SER A 159 -27.42 -8.61 9.58
CA SER A 159 -28.56 -9.43 9.16
C SER A 159 -28.35 -10.22 7.85
N TYR A 160 -27.44 -9.78 6.99
CA TYR A 160 -27.04 -10.52 5.80
C TYR A 160 -26.16 -11.72 6.14
N LEU A 161 -25.26 -11.57 7.11
CA LEU A 161 -24.41 -12.66 7.59
C LEU A 161 -25.25 -13.71 8.36
N ASP A 162 -26.23 -13.25 9.14
CA ASP A 162 -27.17 -14.15 9.81
C ASP A 162 -27.90 -15.06 8.81
N ARG A 163 -28.33 -14.53 7.69
CA ARG A 163 -28.96 -15.29 6.62
C ARG A 163 -28.01 -16.31 6.00
N LEU A 164 -26.79 -15.94 5.69
CA LEU A 164 -25.79 -16.86 5.16
C LEU A 164 -25.51 -17.98 6.17
N HIS A 165 -25.31 -17.62 7.46
CA HIS A 165 -25.09 -18.60 8.51
C HIS A 165 -26.25 -19.57 8.69
N LEU A 166 -27.50 -19.09 8.61
CA LEU A 166 -28.69 -19.94 8.64
C LEU A 166 -28.70 -20.93 7.47
N MET A 167 -28.34 -20.49 6.26
CA MET A 167 -28.26 -21.37 5.10
C MET A 167 -27.15 -22.42 5.24
N MET A 168 -25.99 -22.03 5.76
CA MET A 168 -24.91 -22.96 6.07
C MET A 168 -25.39 -24.07 7.01
N ARG A 169 -26.04 -23.70 8.11
CA ARG A 169 -26.58 -24.66 9.09
C ARG A 169 -27.63 -25.59 8.48
N ASN A 170 -28.58 -25.06 7.71
CA ASN A 170 -29.64 -25.83 7.11
C ASN A 170 -29.13 -26.85 6.08
N ASN A 171 -28.01 -26.55 5.42
CA ASN A 171 -27.41 -27.42 4.43
C ASN A 171 -26.20 -28.24 4.99
N GLN A 172 -25.94 -28.15 6.29
CA GLN A 172 -24.79 -28.81 6.96
C GLN A 172 -23.45 -28.46 6.29
N ILE A 173 -23.22 -27.18 6.05
CA ILE A 173 -22.02 -26.65 5.39
C ILE A 173 -21.20 -25.89 6.43
N ASP A 174 -19.92 -26.22 6.50
CA ASP A 174 -19.03 -25.74 7.54
C ASP A 174 -18.38 -24.39 7.22
N GLN A 175 -18.37 -23.97 5.94
CA GLN A 175 -17.69 -22.74 5.53
C GLN A 175 -18.56 -21.85 4.66
N GLY A 176 -18.50 -20.53 4.94
CA GLY A 176 -19.16 -19.50 4.15
C GLY A 176 -18.22 -18.35 3.81
N VAL A 177 -18.50 -17.70 2.69
CA VAL A 177 -17.81 -16.48 2.28
C VAL A 177 -18.84 -15.41 1.97
N PHE A 178 -18.63 -14.20 2.48
CA PHE A 178 -19.47 -13.06 2.11
C PHE A 178 -18.62 -12.03 1.38
N VAL A 179 -19.00 -11.70 0.16
CA VAL A 179 -18.28 -10.77 -0.72
C VAL A 179 -19.13 -9.54 -0.97
N THR A 180 -18.55 -8.36 -0.78
CA THR A 180 -19.22 -7.10 -1.12
C THR A 180 -18.25 -6.14 -1.81
N LEU A 181 -18.79 -5.22 -2.63
CA LEU A 181 -18.00 -4.11 -3.17
C LEU A 181 -17.88 -2.96 -2.15
N GLY A 182 -18.77 -2.89 -1.17
CA GLY A 182 -18.76 -1.92 -0.08
C GLY A 182 -17.87 -2.33 1.09
N HIS A 183 -18.31 -1.96 2.27
CA HIS A 183 -17.64 -2.30 3.54
C HIS A 183 -18.65 -2.95 4.50
N PHE A 184 -18.16 -3.65 5.50
CA PHE A 184 -18.98 -4.27 6.54
C PHE A 184 -19.10 -3.33 7.75
N SER A 185 -20.20 -3.45 8.49
CA SER A 185 -20.33 -2.83 9.81
C SER A 185 -19.41 -3.54 10.83
N ASP A 186 -19.08 -2.88 11.93
CA ASP A 186 -18.26 -3.47 13.00
C ASP A 186 -18.92 -4.72 13.59
N ASP A 187 -20.25 -4.75 13.67
CA ASP A 187 -21.02 -5.93 14.12
C ASP A 187 -20.80 -7.14 13.22
N CYS A 188 -20.57 -6.95 11.92
CA CYS A 188 -20.25 -8.04 11.00
C CYS A 188 -18.92 -8.71 11.33
N TYR A 189 -17.90 -7.91 11.66
CA TYR A 189 -16.59 -8.45 12.05
C TYR A 189 -16.68 -9.22 13.35
N LEU A 190 -17.33 -8.66 14.37
CA LEU A 190 -17.58 -9.35 15.64
C LEU A 190 -18.36 -10.65 15.44
N PHE A 191 -19.38 -10.63 14.59
CA PHE A 191 -20.18 -11.83 14.28
C PHE A 191 -19.36 -12.93 13.60
N SER A 192 -18.43 -12.57 12.74
CA SER A 192 -17.58 -13.52 11.99
C SER A 192 -16.43 -14.09 12.80
N GLU A 193 -16.02 -13.49 13.93
CA GLU A 193 -14.94 -14.00 14.79
C GLU A 193 -15.23 -15.41 15.34
N ASP A 194 -16.50 -15.66 15.70
CA ASP A 194 -16.94 -16.95 16.28
C ASP A 194 -17.57 -17.90 15.25
N LYS A 195 -17.60 -17.53 13.97
CA LYS A 195 -18.28 -18.28 12.94
C LYS A 195 -17.40 -18.53 11.72
N PRO A 196 -17.56 -19.67 11.05
CA PRO A 196 -16.76 -20.03 9.89
C PRO A 196 -17.20 -19.25 8.62
N ILE A 197 -17.29 -17.91 8.74
CA ILE A 197 -17.66 -17.01 7.65
C ILE A 197 -16.50 -16.08 7.37
N HIS A 198 -15.97 -16.16 6.16
CA HIS A 198 -14.91 -15.26 5.70
C HIS A 198 -15.51 -14.03 5.01
N LEU A 199 -15.05 -12.84 5.41
CA LEU A 199 -15.53 -11.57 4.86
C LEU A 199 -14.53 -11.03 3.84
N ILE A 200 -15.00 -10.67 2.66
CA ILE A 200 -14.21 -10.00 1.61
C ILE A 200 -14.89 -8.66 1.31
N ASN A 201 -14.28 -7.59 1.76
CA ASN A 201 -14.75 -6.23 1.49
C ASN A 201 -14.29 -5.73 0.10
N GLY A 202 -14.82 -4.57 -0.32
CA GLY A 202 -14.55 -4.03 -1.65
C GLY A 202 -13.08 -3.69 -1.89
N GLU A 203 -12.31 -3.34 -0.87
CA GLU A 203 -10.88 -3.06 -1.00
C GLU A 203 -10.11 -4.35 -1.29
N GLN A 204 -10.34 -5.38 -0.49
CA GLN A 204 -9.75 -6.71 -0.68
C GLN A 204 -10.14 -7.34 -2.02
N LEU A 205 -11.40 -7.17 -2.44
CA LEU A 205 -11.88 -7.65 -3.73
C LEU A 205 -11.14 -6.97 -4.89
N ILE A 206 -11.03 -5.65 -4.88
CA ILE A 206 -10.33 -4.89 -5.92
C ILE A 206 -8.84 -5.23 -5.96
N ASP A 207 -8.20 -5.39 -4.81
CA ASP A 207 -6.79 -5.77 -4.75
C ASP A 207 -6.57 -7.17 -5.35
N THR A 208 -7.44 -8.12 -5.04
CA THR A 208 -7.38 -9.46 -5.61
C THR A 208 -7.62 -9.44 -7.13
N LEU A 209 -8.55 -8.61 -7.64
CA LEU A 209 -8.78 -8.45 -9.08
C LEU A 209 -7.57 -7.87 -9.80
N ILE A 210 -6.86 -6.92 -9.20
CA ILE A 210 -5.63 -6.35 -9.78
C ILE A 210 -4.51 -7.39 -9.80
N GLU A 211 -4.34 -8.15 -8.74
CA GLU A 211 -3.35 -9.22 -8.67
C GLU A 211 -3.60 -10.28 -9.75
N SER A 212 -4.86 -10.71 -9.90
CA SER A 212 -5.24 -11.71 -10.91
C SER A 212 -5.12 -11.21 -12.36
N SER A 213 -5.26 -9.90 -12.59
CA SER A 213 -5.10 -9.31 -13.92
C SER A 213 -3.64 -9.15 -14.37
N ASN A 214 -2.67 -9.35 -13.48
CA ASN A 214 -1.24 -9.25 -13.75
C ASN A 214 -0.59 -10.63 -13.95
N LEU A 215 -1.37 -11.72 -13.88
CA LEU A 215 -0.99 -13.09 -14.21
C LEU A 215 -1.33 -13.44 -15.65
#